data_e897130aa5b432a327282a42baa0f17c
#
_entry.id   e897130aa5b432a327282a42baa0f17c
#
_cell.length_a   1.000
_cell.length_b   1.000
_cell.length_c   1.000
_cell.angle_alpha   90.00
_cell.angle_beta   90.00
_cell.angle_gamma   90.00
#
_symmetry.space_group_name_H-M   'P 1'
#
loop_
_entity.id
_entity.type
_entity.pdbx_description
1 polymer ?
#
loop_
_entity_poly.entity_id
_entity_poly.type
_entity_poly.pdbx_seq_one_letter_code
_entity_poly.pdbx_strand_id
1 'polypeptide(L)'
;MSNPGKNKFDIICNTVDNGIIVLNKDLKVFFWNRWLETRTGIEANSIIDKNILDFYSNIDEKKLKRKIITALKLNSPTFYTPQTDDFLINIEINNISDRVFNQMQQSITITPLDLEEGLVILYIYDITFLSEINYKLEIAKKSLSEKNEELRLILDTTMEAIIIFKDNSVVDCNKIAIEKSIFSMYIFLKIKKQNHDNSAAI
;
A
#
# COMPACT_ATOMS: atom_id res chain seq x y z
N MET A 1 32.90 1.30 -34.35
CA MET A 1 31.91 0.26 -34.75
C MET A 1 30.96 0.09 -33.59
N SER A 2 29.69 0.49 -33.71
CA SER A 2 28.67 0.35 -32.67
C SER A 2 28.31 -1.12 -32.49
N ASN A 3 28.39 -1.61 -31.27
CA ASN A 3 28.03 -3.00 -30.89
C ASN A 3 26.51 -3.18 -31.16
N PRO A 4 26.07 -4.06 -32.09
CA PRO A 4 24.66 -4.20 -32.47
C PRO A 4 23.76 -4.71 -31.30
N GLY A 5 24.33 -5.30 -30.26
CA GLY A 5 23.62 -5.72 -29.06
C GLY A 5 23.26 -4.56 -28.12
N LYS A 6 24.14 -3.56 -28.01
CA LYS A 6 23.92 -2.36 -27.19
C LYS A 6 22.74 -1.53 -27.70
N ASN A 7 22.61 -1.45 -29.03
CA ASN A 7 21.50 -0.71 -29.65
C ASN A 7 20.12 -1.38 -29.41
N LYS A 8 20.05 -2.73 -29.38
CA LYS A 8 18.78 -3.43 -29.10
C LYS A 8 18.34 -3.29 -27.63
N PHE A 9 19.26 -3.36 -26.68
CA PHE A 9 18.99 -3.16 -25.27
C PHE A 9 18.45 -1.75 -25.01
N ASP A 10 19.12 -0.74 -25.57
CA ASP A 10 18.69 0.66 -25.44
C ASP A 10 17.30 0.89 -26.02
N ILE A 11 16.98 0.29 -27.17
CA ILE A 11 15.65 0.38 -27.78
C ILE A 11 14.60 -0.24 -26.85
N ILE A 12 14.83 -1.44 -26.34
CA ILE A 12 13.87 -2.13 -25.45
C ILE A 12 13.63 -1.29 -24.20
N CYS A 13 14.70 -0.85 -23.51
CA CYS A 13 14.59 -0.07 -22.28
C CYS A 13 13.94 1.30 -22.48
N ASN A 14 14.02 1.85 -23.68
CA ASN A 14 13.41 3.14 -24.02
C ASN A 14 11.95 3.02 -24.52
N THR A 15 11.44 1.80 -24.74
CA THR A 15 10.04 1.58 -25.15
C THR A 15 9.12 1.22 -23.97
N VAL A 16 9.67 0.88 -22.81
CA VAL A 16 8.87 0.55 -21.62
C VAL A 16 8.37 1.82 -20.92
N ASP A 17 7.15 1.74 -20.36
CA ASP A 17 6.53 2.84 -19.61
C ASP A 17 6.89 2.79 -18.11
N ASN A 18 8.18 2.61 -17.83
CA ASN A 18 8.75 2.58 -16.50
C ASN A 18 10.13 3.23 -16.51
N GLY A 19 10.53 3.80 -15.39
CA GLY A 19 11.91 4.27 -15.21
C GLY A 19 12.89 3.11 -15.10
N ILE A 20 13.97 3.18 -15.86
CA ILE A 20 15.06 2.22 -15.79
C ILE A 20 16.36 2.94 -15.54
N ILE A 21 17.04 2.57 -14.44
CA ILE A 21 18.38 3.06 -14.10
C ILE A 21 19.28 1.84 -13.93
N VAL A 22 20.51 1.92 -14.44
CA VAL A 22 21.58 0.99 -14.06
C VAL A 22 22.59 1.73 -13.21
N LEU A 23 22.87 1.20 -12.02
CA LEU A 23 23.85 1.75 -11.07
C LEU A 23 24.90 0.69 -10.71
N ASN A 24 26.08 1.14 -10.32
CA ASN A 24 27.02 0.30 -9.59
C ASN A 24 26.85 0.48 -8.06
N LYS A 25 27.64 -0.28 -7.27
CA LYS A 25 27.68 -0.21 -5.80
C LYS A 25 28.05 1.17 -5.25
N ASP A 26 28.72 2.01 -6.07
CA ASP A 26 29.15 3.35 -5.69
C ASP A 26 28.13 4.45 -6.11
N LEU A 27 26.97 4.01 -6.58
CA LEU A 27 25.84 4.85 -7.05
C LEU A 27 26.15 5.64 -8.33
N LYS A 28 27.14 5.19 -9.09
CA LYS A 28 27.44 5.76 -10.41
C LYS A 28 26.41 5.25 -11.42
N VAL A 29 25.87 6.15 -12.23
CA VAL A 29 24.85 5.86 -13.25
C VAL A 29 25.53 5.34 -14.52
N PHE A 30 25.08 4.18 -15.00
CA PHE A 30 25.53 3.56 -16.27
C PHE A 30 24.47 3.62 -17.36
N PHE A 31 23.20 3.71 -16.96
CA PHE A 31 22.08 3.80 -17.88
C PHE A 31 20.93 4.60 -17.27
N TRP A 32 20.26 5.39 -18.11
CA TRP A 32 19.14 6.26 -17.79
C TRP A 32 18.21 6.28 -18.99
N ASN A 33 16.99 5.75 -18.88
CA ASN A 33 16.12 5.59 -20.03
C ASN A 33 15.31 6.86 -20.35
N ARG A 34 14.73 6.87 -21.55
CA ARG A 34 13.92 7.98 -22.07
C ARG A 34 12.72 8.34 -21.19
N TRP A 35 12.13 7.35 -20.52
CA TRP A 35 11.02 7.60 -19.59
C TRP A 35 11.45 8.55 -18.47
N LEU A 36 12.61 8.33 -17.89
CA LEU A 36 13.19 9.19 -16.86
C LEU A 36 13.58 10.56 -17.43
N GLU A 37 14.19 10.62 -18.61
CA GLU A 37 14.50 11.91 -19.24
C GLU A 37 13.26 12.78 -19.38
N THR A 38 12.17 12.19 -19.87
CA THR A 38 10.90 12.91 -20.09
C THR A 38 10.25 13.38 -18.78
N ARG A 39 10.33 12.57 -17.72
CA ARG A 39 9.68 12.84 -16.44
C ARG A 39 10.48 13.76 -15.52
N THR A 40 11.82 13.72 -15.63
CA THR A 40 12.73 14.48 -14.75
C THR A 40 13.31 15.71 -15.40
N GLY A 41 13.29 15.79 -16.75
CA GLY A 41 13.99 16.81 -17.51
C GLY A 41 15.51 16.63 -17.55
N ILE A 42 16.06 15.53 -16.99
CA ILE A 42 17.48 15.24 -16.96
C ILE A 42 17.82 14.32 -18.13
N GLU A 43 18.61 14.83 -19.08
CA GLU A 43 19.08 14.04 -20.21
C GLU A 43 20.09 12.96 -19.78
N ALA A 44 20.05 11.78 -20.39
CA ALA A 44 20.92 10.66 -20.09
C ALA A 44 22.41 11.07 -20.21
N ASN A 45 22.78 11.84 -21.21
CA ASN A 45 24.15 12.32 -21.42
C ASN A 45 24.67 13.20 -20.25
N SER A 46 23.76 13.81 -19.50
CA SER A 46 24.15 14.69 -18.38
C SER A 46 24.39 13.92 -17.08
N ILE A 47 23.77 12.75 -16.89
CA ILE A 47 23.81 11.97 -15.65
C ILE A 47 24.66 10.68 -15.76
N ILE A 48 24.77 10.09 -16.95
CA ILE A 48 25.64 8.92 -17.16
C ILE A 48 27.07 9.24 -16.73
N ASP A 49 27.75 8.27 -16.12
CA ASP A 49 29.07 8.35 -15.53
C ASP A 49 29.21 9.23 -14.29
N LYS A 50 28.11 9.83 -13.80
CA LYS A 50 28.08 10.63 -12.56
C LYS A 50 27.42 9.89 -11.42
N ASN A 51 27.59 10.38 -10.19
CA ASN A 51 26.90 9.85 -9.03
C ASN A 51 25.45 10.34 -9.02
N ILE A 52 24.48 9.48 -8.78
CA ILE A 52 23.06 9.85 -8.72
C ILE A 52 22.78 10.90 -7.62
N LEU A 53 23.57 10.90 -6.56
CA LEU A 53 23.44 11.85 -5.45
C LEU A 53 23.77 13.30 -5.84
N ASP A 54 24.54 13.49 -6.92
CA ASP A 54 24.85 14.83 -7.44
C ASP A 54 23.59 15.51 -8.01
N PHE A 55 22.56 14.73 -8.38
CA PHE A 55 21.29 15.19 -8.92
C PHE A 55 20.15 15.13 -7.91
N TYR A 56 20.21 14.19 -6.97
CA TYR A 56 19.15 13.91 -6.00
C TYR A 56 19.72 13.87 -4.58
N SER A 57 19.89 15.02 -3.96
CA SER A 57 20.43 15.16 -2.60
C SER A 57 19.50 14.64 -1.49
N ASN A 58 18.23 14.37 -1.81
CA ASN A 58 17.24 13.80 -0.89
C ASN A 58 17.40 12.28 -0.69
N ILE A 59 18.21 11.61 -1.52
CA ILE A 59 18.40 10.16 -1.42
C ILE A 59 19.19 9.82 -0.16
N ASP A 60 18.64 8.92 0.67
CA ASP A 60 19.42 8.29 1.75
C ASP A 60 20.46 7.33 1.16
N GLU A 61 21.70 7.82 1.05
CA GLU A 61 22.84 7.09 0.50
C GLU A 61 23.06 5.75 1.21
N LYS A 62 23.01 5.74 2.55
CA LYS A 62 23.28 4.54 3.35
C LYS A 62 22.23 3.46 3.09
N LYS A 63 20.98 3.88 3.00
CA LYS A 63 19.84 3.00 2.76
C LYS A 63 19.89 2.42 1.35
N LEU A 64 20.13 3.25 0.34
CA LEU A 64 20.22 2.81 -1.05
C LEU A 64 21.40 1.86 -1.26
N LYS A 65 22.59 2.21 -0.78
CA LYS A 65 23.79 1.32 -0.83
C LYS A 65 23.53 -0.01 -0.14
N ARG A 66 22.89 -0.02 1.03
CA ARG A 66 22.55 -1.27 1.73
C ARG A 66 21.65 -2.16 0.89
N LYS A 67 20.60 -1.61 0.24
CA LYS A 67 19.69 -2.38 -0.63
C LYS A 67 20.42 -2.94 -1.85
N ILE A 68 21.29 -2.16 -2.50
CA ILE A 68 22.11 -2.57 -3.63
C ILE A 68 23.06 -3.72 -3.22
N ILE A 69 23.81 -3.53 -2.13
CA ILE A 69 24.74 -4.54 -1.64
C ILE A 69 24.00 -5.83 -1.26
N THR A 70 22.82 -5.71 -0.65
CA THR A 70 21.99 -6.87 -0.30
C THR A 70 21.53 -7.61 -1.56
N ALA A 71 21.05 -6.88 -2.59
CA ALA A 71 20.65 -7.48 -3.85
C ALA A 71 21.81 -8.26 -4.50
N LEU A 72 22.97 -7.64 -4.59
CA LEU A 72 24.17 -8.28 -5.17
C LEU A 72 24.63 -9.50 -4.37
N LYS A 73 24.68 -9.43 -3.03
CA LYS A 73 25.13 -10.54 -2.16
C LYS A 73 24.19 -11.73 -2.19
N LEU A 74 22.88 -11.49 -2.22
CA LEU A 74 21.87 -12.54 -2.19
C LEU A 74 21.48 -13.01 -3.60
N ASN A 75 21.98 -12.35 -4.64
CA ASN A 75 21.56 -12.51 -6.03
C ASN A 75 20.03 -12.55 -6.16
N SER A 76 19.37 -11.63 -5.47
CA SER A 76 17.90 -11.55 -5.38
C SER A 76 17.43 -10.10 -5.36
N PRO A 77 16.23 -9.81 -5.87
CA PRO A 77 15.70 -8.45 -5.86
C PRO A 77 15.52 -7.92 -4.44
N THR A 78 15.75 -6.61 -4.29
CA THR A 78 15.34 -5.84 -3.11
C THR A 78 14.35 -4.75 -3.55
N PHE A 79 13.55 -4.25 -2.59
CA PHE A 79 12.44 -3.35 -2.89
C PHE A 79 12.59 -2.03 -2.14
N TYR A 80 12.13 -0.98 -2.81
CA TYR A 80 12.01 0.37 -2.28
C TYR A 80 10.53 0.79 -2.43
N THR A 81 9.81 0.99 -1.34
CA THR A 81 8.36 1.21 -1.37
C THR A 81 7.98 2.48 -0.60
N PRO A 82 6.90 3.18 -0.98
CA PRO A 82 6.49 4.42 -0.31
C PRO A 82 6.17 4.27 1.18
N GLN A 83 5.79 3.06 1.63
CA GLN A 83 5.45 2.79 3.03
C GLN A 83 6.67 2.69 3.94
N THR A 84 7.83 2.34 3.39
CA THR A 84 9.06 2.08 4.15
C THR A 84 10.21 3.01 3.80
N ASP A 85 10.09 3.70 2.67
CA ASP A 85 11.20 4.43 2.05
C ASP A 85 10.71 5.79 1.53
N ASP A 86 11.58 6.80 1.57
CA ASP A 86 11.35 8.08 0.91
C ASP A 86 11.44 7.96 -0.61
N PHE A 87 11.03 9.01 -1.34
CA PHE A 87 11.15 9.03 -2.79
C PHE A 87 12.61 8.94 -3.22
N LEU A 88 12.92 8.05 -4.17
CA LEU A 88 14.26 7.97 -4.76
C LEU A 88 14.46 9.11 -5.76
N ILE A 89 13.50 9.29 -6.67
CA ILE A 89 13.51 10.32 -7.71
C ILE A 89 12.35 11.27 -7.44
N ASN A 90 12.63 12.54 -7.18
CA ASN A 90 11.57 13.52 -7.01
C ASN A 90 11.01 13.89 -8.40
N ILE A 91 9.77 13.46 -8.67
CA ILE A 91 9.03 13.79 -9.89
C ILE A 91 7.74 14.48 -9.48
N GLU A 92 7.64 15.76 -9.79
CA GLU A 92 6.42 16.53 -9.57
C GLU A 92 5.34 16.13 -10.56
N ILE A 93 4.11 16.02 -10.06
CA ILE A 93 2.94 15.75 -10.89
C ILE A 93 2.25 17.09 -11.13
N ASN A 94 1.98 17.42 -12.39
CA ASN A 94 1.21 18.62 -12.74
C ASN A 94 -0.15 18.57 -12.02
N ASN A 95 -0.41 19.57 -11.18
CA ASN A 95 -1.60 19.69 -10.36
C ASN A 95 -2.86 19.85 -11.24
N ILE A 96 -3.56 18.74 -11.43
CA ILE A 96 -4.97 18.75 -11.80
C ILE A 96 -5.72 18.76 -10.44
N SER A 97 -6.69 19.62 -10.28
CA SER A 97 -7.30 20.11 -9.03
C SER A 97 -7.86 19.06 -8.04
N ASP A 98 -7.80 17.75 -8.34
CA ASP A 98 -8.39 16.68 -7.50
C ASP A 98 -7.39 15.59 -7.07
N ARG A 99 -6.08 15.84 -7.21
CA ARG A 99 -5.06 14.84 -6.82
C ARG A 99 -4.72 14.90 -5.34
N VAL A 100 -4.52 13.72 -4.77
CA VAL A 100 -4.14 13.54 -3.35
C VAL A 100 -2.64 13.79 -3.15
N PHE A 101 -1.83 13.49 -4.17
CA PHE A 101 -0.37 13.58 -4.10
C PHE A 101 0.18 14.62 -5.08
N ASN A 102 1.10 15.44 -4.62
CA ASN A 102 1.83 16.43 -5.44
C ASN A 102 3.08 15.81 -6.11
N GLN A 103 3.50 14.64 -5.64
CA GLN A 103 4.67 13.93 -6.13
C GLN A 103 4.31 12.52 -6.54
N MET A 104 4.97 12.02 -7.59
CA MET A 104 4.79 10.67 -8.09
C MET A 104 5.10 9.63 -7.00
N GLN A 105 4.13 8.79 -6.70
CA GLN A 105 4.32 7.66 -5.82
C GLN A 105 5.04 6.55 -6.56
N GLN A 106 6.13 6.03 -5.98
CA GLN A 106 7.06 5.12 -6.66
C GLN A 106 7.12 3.78 -5.94
N SER A 107 7.12 2.71 -6.71
CA SER A 107 7.59 1.40 -6.28
C SER A 107 8.84 1.05 -7.07
N ILE A 108 9.93 0.68 -6.40
CA ILE A 108 11.20 0.42 -7.06
C ILE A 108 11.66 -0.98 -6.74
N THR A 109 12.03 -1.72 -7.78
CA THR A 109 12.68 -3.02 -7.68
C THR A 109 14.14 -2.87 -8.07
N ILE A 110 15.05 -3.30 -7.19
CA ILE A 110 16.51 -3.29 -7.41
C ILE A 110 16.94 -4.74 -7.65
N THR A 111 17.36 -5.06 -8.85
CA THR A 111 17.72 -6.40 -9.27
C THR A 111 19.20 -6.45 -9.68
N PRO A 112 19.97 -7.48 -9.28
CA PRO A 112 21.32 -7.68 -9.80
C PRO A 112 21.29 -7.79 -11.33
N LEU A 113 22.21 -7.11 -12.00
CA LEU A 113 22.38 -7.16 -13.45
C LEU A 113 23.68 -7.87 -13.82
N ASP A 114 24.76 -7.47 -13.18
CA ASP A 114 26.07 -8.07 -13.34
C ASP A 114 26.77 -8.13 -11.98
N LEU A 115 27.06 -9.35 -11.52
CA LEU A 115 27.69 -9.59 -10.21
C LEU A 115 29.19 -9.30 -10.23
N GLU A 116 29.86 -9.50 -11.38
CA GLU A 116 31.30 -9.28 -11.51
C GLU A 116 31.61 -7.78 -11.52
N GLU A 117 30.85 -7.01 -12.29
CA GLU A 117 30.96 -5.55 -12.33
C GLU A 117 30.23 -4.85 -11.17
N GLY A 118 29.43 -5.58 -10.39
CA GLY A 118 28.66 -5.06 -9.26
C GLY A 118 27.55 -4.10 -9.71
N LEU A 119 26.94 -4.40 -10.87
CA LEU A 119 25.85 -3.61 -11.44
C LEU A 119 24.48 -4.11 -11.00
N VAL A 120 23.59 -3.16 -10.75
CA VAL A 120 22.17 -3.41 -10.48
C VAL A 120 21.31 -2.61 -11.45
N ILE A 121 20.15 -3.15 -11.77
CA ILE A 121 19.11 -2.45 -12.50
C ILE A 121 17.99 -2.08 -11.53
N LEU A 122 17.57 -0.82 -11.57
CA LEU A 122 16.44 -0.29 -10.84
C LEU A 122 15.25 -0.11 -11.81
N TYR A 123 14.14 -0.77 -11.51
CA TYR A 123 12.86 -0.55 -12.18
C TYR A 123 12.01 0.37 -11.31
N ILE A 124 11.61 1.51 -11.84
CA ILE A 124 10.80 2.52 -11.15
C ILE A 124 9.40 2.51 -11.76
N TYR A 125 8.42 2.12 -10.96
CA TYR A 125 7.01 2.08 -11.33
C TYR A 125 6.30 3.29 -10.78
N ASP A 126 5.53 3.98 -11.64
CA ASP A 126 4.58 5.00 -11.21
C ASP A 126 3.33 4.32 -10.65
N ILE A 127 3.19 4.35 -9.32
CA ILE A 127 2.03 3.79 -8.62
C ILE A 127 1.11 4.87 -8.05
N THR A 128 1.19 6.11 -8.55
CA THR A 128 0.44 7.26 -8.03
C THR A 128 -1.05 7.00 -8.05
N PHE A 129 -1.58 6.54 -9.17
CA PHE A 129 -3.00 6.22 -9.31
C PHE A 129 -3.46 5.14 -8.31
N LEU A 130 -2.67 4.08 -8.16
CA LEU A 130 -2.97 3.01 -7.19
C LEU A 130 -2.92 3.53 -5.75
N SER A 131 -1.95 4.37 -5.43
CA SER A 131 -1.82 5.00 -4.11
C SER A 131 -3.00 5.93 -3.80
N GLU A 132 -3.48 6.69 -4.79
CA GLU A 132 -4.68 7.54 -4.65
C GLU A 132 -5.94 6.73 -4.37
N ILE A 133 -6.13 5.62 -5.09
CA ILE A 133 -7.28 4.72 -4.85
C ILE A 133 -7.20 4.14 -3.44
N ASN A 134 -6.05 3.63 -3.03
CA ASN A 134 -5.87 3.06 -1.69
C ASN A 134 -6.12 4.10 -0.60
N TYR A 135 -5.64 5.32 -0.77
CA TYR A 135 -5.88 6.42 0.18
C TYR A 135 -7.38 6.73 0.30
N LYS A 136 -8.09 6.88 -0.83
CA LYS A 136 -9.54 7.13 -0.84
C LYS A 136 -10.33 5.97 -0.22
N LEU A 137 -9.90 4.73 -0.46
CA LEU A 137 -10.51 3.54 0.14
C LEU A 137 -10.34 3.53 1.66
N GLU A 138 -9.17 3.85 2.18
CA GLU A 138 -8.94 3.91 3.63
C GLU A 138 -9.77 5.01 4.30
N ILE A 139 -9.92 6.18 3.67
CA ILE A 139 -10.82 7.24 4.16
C ILE A 139 -12.27 6.75 4.18
N ALA A 140 -12.74 6.11 3.12
CA ALA A 140 -14.10 5.60 3.03
C ALA A 140 -14.38 4.51 4.08
N LYS A 141 -13.44 3.60 4.29
CA LYS A 141 -13.52 2.58 5.35
C LYS A 141 -13.62 3.21 6.75
N LYS A 142 -12.76 4.20 7.03
CA LYS A 142 -12.77 4.90 8.31
C LYS A 142 -14.12 5.59 8.55
N SER A 143 -14.60 6.34 7.57
CA SER A 143 -15.89 7.01 7.65
C SER A 143 -17.06 6.03 7.83
N LEU A 144 -17.02 4.87 7.16
CA LEU A 144 -18.03 3.83 7.33
C LEU A 144 -18.00 3.22 8.74
N SER A 145 -16.79 2.99 9.29
CA SER A 145 -16.62 2.48 10.66
C SER A 145 -17.18 3.46 11.69
N GLU A 146 -16.85 4.75 11.54
CA GLU A 146 -17.33 5.81 12.43
C GLU A 146 -18.87 5.90 12.41
N LYS A 147 -19.46 5.84 11.21
CA LYS A 147 -20.94 5.85 11.07
C LYS A 147 -21.59 4.60 11.65
N ASN A 148 -20.97 3.44 11.50
CA ASN A 148 -21.49 2.22 12.11
C ASN A 148 -21.44 2.26 13.64
N GLU A 149 -20.37 2.83 14.21
CA GLU A 149 -20.25 3.01 15.65
C GLU A 149 -21.31 4.01 16.17
N GLU A 150 -21.53 5.11 15.45
CA GLU A 150 -22.57 6.08 15.77
C GLU A 150 -23.97 5.44 15.72
N LEU A 151 -24.28 4.69 14.68
CA LEU A 151 -25.55 3.96 14.58
C LEU A 151 -25.73 2.93 15.70
N ARG A 152 -24.69 2.19 16.09
CA ARG A 152 -24.73 1.28 17.21
C ARG A 152 -25.00 2.02 18.53
N LEU A 153 -24.33 3.14 18.75
CA LEU A 153 -24.56 3.96 19.93
C LEU A 153 -26.03 4.43 20.00
N ILE A 154 -26.59 4.91 18.90
CA ILE A 154 -28.01 5.33 18.82
C ILE A 154 -28.92 4.14 19.15
N LEU A 155 -28.70 2.98 18.56
CA LEU A 155 -29.50 1.78 18.80
C LEU A 155 -29.40 1.33 20.26
N ASP A 156 -28.23 1.39 20.88
CA ASP A 156 -27.99 0.95 22.24
C ASP A 156 -28.47 1.95 23.30
N THR A 157 -28.68 3.23 22.93
CA THR A 157 -29.22 4.26 23.82
C THR A 157 -30.77 4.31 23.81
N THR A 158 -31.43 3.64 22.86
CA THR A 158 -32.89 3.54 22.85
C THR A 158 -33.38 2.70 24.02
N MET A 159 -34.52 3.07 24.60
CA MET A 159 -35.14 2.30 25.71
C MET A 159 -35.98 1.12 25.22
N GLU A 160 -36.13 0.96 23.92
CA GLU A 160 -36.89 -0.09 23.28
C GLU A 160 -36.01 -1.21 22.75
N ALA A 161 -36.52 -2.45 22.80
CA ALA A 161 -35.84 -3.59 22.19
C ALA A 161 -35.97 -3.52 20.67
N ILE A 162 -34.85 -3.40 19.96
CA ILE A 162 -34.79 -3.38 18.51
C ILE A 162 -34.15 -4.67 18.02
N ILE A 163 -34.83 -5.37 17.10
CA ILE A 163 -34.34 -6.59 16.49
C ILE A 163 -34.50 -6.44 14.97
N ILE A 164 -33.41 -6.69 14.24
CA ILE A 164 -33.38 -6.60 12.79
C ILE A 164 -33.42 -8.01 12.20
N PHE A 165 -34.38 -8.23 11.30
CA PHE A 165 -34.54 -9.51 10.59
C PHE A 165 -34.15 -9.36 9.13
N LYS A 166 -33.54 -10.39 8.60
CA LYS A 166 -33.32 -10.60 7.18
C LYS A 166 -33.59 -12.06 6.85
N ASP A 167 -34.38 -12.32 5.80
CA ASP A 167 -34.71 -13.68 5.34
C ASP A 167 -35.18 -14.60 6.48
N ASN A 168 -36.06 -14.11 7.35
CA ASN A 168 -36.62 -14.81 8.52
C ASN A 168 -35.58 -15.15 9.62
N SER A 169 -34.36 -14.60 9.55
CA SER A 169 -33.31 -14.75 10.54
C SER A 169 -32.97 -13.43 11.22
N VAL A 170 -32.68 -13.46 12.52
CA VAL A 170 -32.17 -12.28 13.24
C VAL A 170 -30.74 -12.02 12.77
N VAL A 171 -30.49 -10.83 12.22
CA VAL A 171 -29.17 -10.41 11.75
C VAL A 171 -28.48 -9.45 12.70
N ASP A 172 -29.26 -8.68 13.48
CA ASP A 172 -28.70 -7.75 14.48
C ASP A 172 -29.76 -7.41 15.53
N CYS A 173 -29.32 -6.97 16.71
CA CYS A 173 -30.21 -6.48 17.77
C CYS A 173 -29.46 -5.53 18.69
N ASN A 174 -30.18 -4.60 19.35
CA ASN A 174 -29.58 -3.71 20.34
C ASN A 174 -29.43 -4.37 21.72
N LYS A 175 -28.66 -3.72 22.61
CA LYS A 175 -28.37 -4.21 23.95
C LYS A 175 -29.65 -4.50 24.77
N ILE A 176 -30.67 -3.66 24.67
CA ILE A 176 -31.96 -3.84 25.37
C ILE A 176 -32.70 -5.09 24.90
N ALA A 177 -32.65 -5.42 23.60
CA ALA A 177 -33.25 -6.66 23.08
C ALA A 177 -32.56 -7.90 23.66
N ILE A 178 -31.24 -7.88 23.79
CA ILE A 178 -30.46 -8.97 24.41
C ILE A 178 -30.84 -9.11 25.88
N GLU A 179 -30.81 -8.02 26.64
CA GLU A 179 -31.12 -8.02 28.07
C GLU A 179 -32.55 -8.51 28.37
N LYS A 180 -33.54 -8.01 27.59
CA LYS A 180 -34.93 -8.44 27.75
C LYS A 180 -35.15 -9.91 27.35
N SER A 181 -34.47 -10.40 26.33
CA SER A 181 -34.57 -11.82 25.91
C SER A 181 -33.94 -12.75 26.94
N ILE A 182 -32.81 -12.42 27.50
CA ILE A 182 -32.15 -13.16 28.58
C ILE A 182 -33.05 -13.16 29.85
N PHE A 183 -33.62 -11.99 30.19
CA PHE A 183 -34.54 -11.88 31.35
C PHE A 183 -35.81 -12.67 31.11
N SER A 184 -36.41 -12.65 29.94
CA SER A 184 -37.59 -13.43 29.57
C SER A 184 -37.29 -14.94 29.61
N MET A 185 -36.13 -15.37 29.12
CA MET A 185 -35.69 -16.77 29.19
C MET A 185 -35.44 -17.22 30.64
N TYR A 186 -34.84 -16.35 31.44
CA TYR A 186 -34.59 -16.64 32.88
C TYR A 186 -35.91 -16.81 33.66
N ILE A 187 -36.89 -15.90 33.43
CA ILE A 187 -38.22 -16.00 34.04
C ILE A 187 -38.93 -17.30 33.61
N PHE A 188 -38.90 -17.60 32.30
CA PHE A 188 -39.51 -18.83 31.77
C PHE A 188 -38.93 -20.10 32.38
N LEU A 189 -37.61 -20.16 32.52
CA LEU A 189 -36.92 -21.29 33.17
C LEU A 189 -37.26 -21.39 34.67
N LYS A 190 -37.39 -20.24 35.36
CA LYS A 190 -37.74 -20.23 36.81
C LYS A 190 -39.18 -20.69 37.02
N ILE A 191 -40.13 -20.27 36.19
CA ILE A 191 -41.52 -20.73 36.27
C ILE A 191 -41.62 -22.24 35.96
N LYS A 192 -40.86 -22.72 34.96
CA LYS A 192 -40.85 -24.13 34.60
C LYS A 192 -40.30 -25.02 35.76
N LYS A 193 -39.30 -24.52 36.48
CA LYS A 193 -38.72 -25.19 37.61
C LYS A 193 -39.69 -25.23 38.81
N GLN A 194 -40.38 -24.13 39.13
CA GLN A 194 -41.40 -24.09 40.18
C GLN A 194 -42.58 -25.05 39.91
N ASN A 195 -43.03 -25.14 38.66
CA ASN A 195 -44.09 -26.04 38.26
C ASN A 195 -43.67 -27.51 38.34
N HIS A 196 -42.38 -27.80 38.17
CA HIS A 196 -41.84 -29.17 38.29
C HIS A 196 -41.73 -29.61 39.76
N ASP A 197 -41.31 -28.68 40.60
CA ASP A 197 -41.15 -28.92 42.02
C ASP A 197 -42.53 -29.10 42.73
N ASN A 198 -43.56 -28.38 42.28
CA ASN A 198 -44.95 -28.52 42.77
C ASN A 198 -45.64 -29.79 42.27
N SER A 199 -45.23 -30.38 41.13
CA SER A 199 -45.80 -31.66 40.62
C SER A 199 -45.12 -32.89 41.20
N ALA A 200 -44.01 -32.75 41.90
CA ALA A 200 -43.31 -33.83 42.62
C ALA A 200 -43.71 -33.92 44.12
N ALA A 201 -44.60 -33.03 44.60
CA ALA A 201 -45.05 -32.93 45.98
C ALA A 201 -46.50 -33.44 46.21
N ILE A 202 -47.10 -34.13 45.22
CA ILE A 202 -48.37 -34.85 45.28
C ILE A 202 -48.09 -36.33 45.00
#